data_1af561405d3eddd73bf5c39fe377e3bd
#
_entry.id   1af561405d3eddd73bf5c39fe377e3bd
#
_cell.length_a   1.000
_cell.length_b   1.000
_cell.length_c   1.000
_cell.angle_alpha   90.00
_cell.angle_beta   90.00
_cell.angle_gamma   90.00
#
_symmetry.space_group_name_H-M   'P 1'
#
loop_
_entity.id
_entity.type
_entity.pdbx_description
1 polymer ?
#
loop_
_entity_poly.entity_id
_entity_poly.type
_entity_poly.pdbx_seq_one_letter_code
_entity_poly.pdbx_strand_id
1 'polypeptide(L)'
;MIRQGQKNIEERNYIEILYHLRTMKHKRISKQQREAVFNKYGGRCAYCGCELTLRTMQVDHIKAVYTSSLENNNVETQDDSFDNLNPSCRQCNLYKGTLNIEQFRDKIKTTLYETCQSTFQAKLAKKLGMMKVTQFDKFYFEKNFNHDTSN
;
A
#
# COMPACT_ATOMS: atom_id res chain seq x y z
N MET A 1 6.46 44.73 -3.50
CA MET A 1 5.38 44.35 -4.46
C MET A 1 5.55 43.00 -5.16
N ILE A 2 6.64 42.25 -4.96
CA ILE A 2 6.90 40.95 -5.63
C ILE A 2 6.21 39.74 -4.93
N ARG A 3 5.87 39.82 -3.63
CA ARG A 3 5.30 38.70 -2.85
C ARG A 3 3.83 38.36 -3.12
N GLN A 4 3.04 39.29 -3.67
CA GLN A 4 1.60 39.06 -3.90
C GLN A 4 1.36 38.24 -5.18
N GLY A 5 2.21 38.38 -6.20
CA GLY A 5 2.10 37.66 -7.46
C GLY A 5 2.49 36.19 -7.34
N GLN A 6 3.47 35.83 -6.50
CA GLN A 6 3.90 34.44 -6.28
C GLN A 6 2.84 33.61 -5.53
N LYS A 7 2.20 34.18 -4.50
CA LYS A 7 1.09 33.51 -3.80
C LYS A 7 -0.09 33.17 -4.71
N ASN A 8 -0.44 34.08 -5.65
CA ASN A 8 -1.53 33.83 -6.59
C ASN A 8 -1.22 32.72 -7.61
N ILE A 9 0.04 32.52 -7.95
CA ILE A 9 0.46 31.43 -8.88
C ILE A 9 0.44 30.08 -8.17
N GLU A 10 0.92 30.01 -6.93
CA GLU A 10 0.92 28.80 -6.12
C GLU A 10 -0.50 28.35 -5.76
N GLU A 11 -1.40 29.27 -5.41
CA GLU A 11 -2.81 28.97 -5.15
C GLU A 11 -3.55 28.51 -6.41
N ARG A 12 -3.30 29.11 -7.58
CA ARG A 12 -3.88 28.65 -8.85
C ARG A 12 -3.40 27.26 -9.22
N ASN A 13 -2.11 26.99 -9.12
CA ASN A 13 -1.55 25.67 -9.37
C ASN A 13 -2.13 24.61 -8.41
N TYR A 14 -2.31 24.95 -7.14
CA TYR A 14 -2.92 24.06 -6.15
C TYR A 14 -4.38 23.74 -6.47
N ILE A 15 -5.17 24.74 -6.86
CA ILE A 15 -6.58 24.58 -7.26
C ILE A 15 -6.70 23.75 -8.54
N GLU A 16 -5.84 23.98 -9.53
CA GLU A 16 -5.80 23.17 -10.76
C GLU A 16 -5.43 21.71 -10.48
N ILE A 17 -4.46 21.47 -9.61
CA ILE A 17 -4.08 20.12 -9.17
C ILE A 17 -5.26 19.44 -8.46
N LEU A 18 -5.92 20.12 -7.53
CA LEU A 18 -7.10 19.58 -6.85
C LEU A 18 -8.27 19.29 -7.81
N TYR A 19 -8.48 20.16 -8.79
CA TYR A 19 -9.50 19.97 -9.83
C TYR A 19 -9.14 18.78 -10.71
N HIS A 20 -7.88 18.63 -11.12
CA HIS A 20 -7.40 17.52 -11.91
C HIS A 20 -7.52 16.19 -11.15
N LEU A 21 -7.12 16.16 -9.87
CA LEU A 21 -7.26 15.00 -9.00
C LEU A 21 -8.73 14.61 -8.79
N ARG A 22 -9.64 15.60 -8.71
CA ARG A 22 -11.08 15.35 -8.54
C ARG A 22 -11.77 14.90 -9.83
N THR A 23 -11.23 15.25 -10.99
CA THR A 23 -11.77 14.90 -12.31
C THR A 23 -11.15 13.64 -12.90
N MET A 24 -10.03 13.15 -12.35
CA MET A 24 -9.45 11.87 -12.76
C MET A 24 -10.43 10.74 -12.47
N LYS A 25 -11.08 10.23 -13.50
CA LYS A 25 -11.86 8.99 -13.43
C LYS A 25 -10.88 7.83 -13.29
N HIS A 26 -10.72 7.32 -12.08
CA HIS A 26 -10.00 6.07 -11.88
C HIS A 26 -10.59 4.99 -12.79
N LYS A 27 -9.76 4.42 -13.64
CA LYS A 27 -10.14 3.25 -14.42
C LYS A 27 -10.40 2.12 -13.42
N ARG A 28 -11.59 1.57 -13.44
CA ARG A 28 -11.93 0.45 -12.55
C ARG A 28 -11.20 -0.80 -13.03
N ILE A 29 -10.57 -1.50 -12.13
CA ILE A 29 -10.03 -2.84 -12.36
C ILE A 29 -11.17 -3.74 -12.86
N SER A 30 -11.00 -4.36 -14.01
CA SER A 30 -12.02 -5.24 -14.61
C SER A 30 -12.21 -6.50 -13.75
N LYS A 31 -13.37 -7.17 -13.92
CA LYS A 31 -13.64 -8.43 -13.22
C LYS A 31 -12.57 -9.48 -13.53
N GLN A 32 -12.18 -9.59 -14.78
CA GLN A 32 -11.14 -10.52 -15.23
C GLN A 32 -9.77 -10.23 -14.59
N GLN A 33 -9.35 -8.96 -14.57
CA GLN A 33 -8.12 -8.57 -13.87
C GLN A 33 -8.19 -8.87 -12.38
N ARG A 34 -9.35 -8.60 -11.75
CA ARG A 34 -9.56 -8.87 -10.34
C ARG A 34 -9.45 -10.36 -10.02
N GLU A 35 -10.02 -11.24 -10.87
CA GLU A 35 -9.90 -12.69 -10.73
C GLU A 35 -8.45 -13.15 -10.94
N ALA A 36 -7.75 -12.61 -11.92
CA ALA A 36 -6.33 -12.90 -12.13
C ALA A 36 -5.48 -12.50 -10.92
N VAL A 37 -5.68 -11.30 -10.38
CA VAL A 37 -4.98 -10.83 -9.17
C VAL A 37 -5.30 -11.72 -7.97
N PHE A 38 -6.56 -12.14 -7.78
CA PHE A 38 -6.95 -13.07 -6.71
C PHE A 38 -6.14 -14.38 -6.77
N ASN A 39 -5.98 -14.92 -7.96
CA ASN A 39 -5.27 -16.18 -8.17
C ASN A 39 -3.74 -16.06 -8.09
N LYS A 40 -3.19 -14.85 -8.16
CA LYS A 40 -1.74 -14.60 -8.15
C LYS A 40 -1.01 -15.28 -6.99
N TYR A 41 -1.65 -15.38 -5.81
CA TYR A 41 -1.11 -16.04 -4.62
C TYR A 41 -2.12 -17.02 -4.01
N GLY A 42 -2.87 -17.74 -4.85
CA GLY A 42 -3.79 -18.79 -4.41
C GLY A 42 -4.89 -18.29 -3.47
N GLY A 43 -5.47 -17.12 -3.73
CA GLY A 43 -6.53 -16.55 -2.88
C GLY A 43 -6.05 -16.05 -1.52
N ARG A 44 -4.76 -15.69 -1.40
CA ARG A 44 -4.17 -15.18 -0.15
C ARG A 44 -3.70 -13.74 -0.29
N CYS A 45 -3.71 -13.02 0.83
CA CYS A 45 -3.16 -11.68 0.92
C CYS A 45 -1.65 -11.72 0.66
N ALA A 46 -1.18 -10.94 -0.32
CA ALA A 46 0.24 -10.86 -0.67
C ALA A 46 1.13 -10.48 0.54
N TYR A 47 0.60 -9.72 1.47
CA TYR A 47 1.38 -9.17 2.59
C TYR A 47 1.39 -10.08 3.81
N CYS A 48 0.24 -10.44 4.36
CA CYS A 48 0.14 -11.23 5.59
C CYS A 48 -0.21 -12.72 5.38
N GLY A 49 -0.59 -13.13 4.16
CA GLY A 49 -0.91 -14.51 3.82
C GLY A 49 -2.29 -14.99 4.29
N CYS A 50 -3.12 -14.15 4.90
CA CYS A 50 -4.46 -14.55 5.29
C CYS A 50 -5.32 -14.92 4.07
N GLU A 51 -6.26 -15.83 4.26
CA GLU A 51 -7.19 -16.24 3.20
C GLU A 51 -8.11 -15.09 2.80
N LEU A 52 -8.37 -15.00 1.51
CA LEU A 52 -9.23 -14.02 0.89
C LEU A 52 -10.35 -14.72 0.12
N THR A 53 -11.41 -13.99 -0.12
CA THR A 53 -12.41 -14.30 -1.14
C THR A 53 -12.40 -13.18 -2.17
N LEU A 54 -12.94 -13.42 -3.37
CA LEU A 54 -13.11 -12.34 -4.36
C LEU A 54 -13.89 -11.14 -3.79
N ARG A 55 -14.77 -11.36 -2.82
CA ARG A 55 -15.56 -10.31 -2.17
C ARG A 55 -14.74 -9.49 -1.18
N THR A 56 -13.90 -10.15 -0.38
CA THR A 56 -13.14 -9.49 0.70
C THR A 56 -11.79 -8.96 0.24
N MET A 57 -11.27 -9.46 -0.88
CA MET A 57 -10.03 -9.00 -1.47
C MET A 57 -10.12 -7.54 -1.92
N GLN A 58 -9.09 -6.80 -1.65
CA GLN A 58 -8.80 -5.50 -2.27
C GLN A 58 -7.62 -5.67 -3.23
N VAL A 59 -7.66 -4.96 -4.34
CA VAL A 59 -6.52 -4.87 -5.26
C VAL A 59 -5.68 -3.69 -4.82
N ASP A 60 -4.45 -3.95 -4.45
CA ASP A 60 -3.47 -2.94 -4.04
C ASP A 60 -2.47 -2.70 -5.15
N HIS A 61 -2.10 -1.45 -5.36
CA HIS A 61 -1.01 -1.07 -6.27
C HIS A 61 0.30 -1.08 -5.49
N ILE A 62 1.27 -1.89 -5.94
CA ILE A 62 2.61 -2.00 -5.34
C ILE A 62 3.29 -0.63 -5.35
N LYS A 63 3.31 0.02 -6.51
CA LYS A 63 3.60 1.45 -6.68
C LYS A 63 2.27 2.19 -6.62
N ALA A 64 2.13 3.08 -5.65
CA ALA A 64 0.88 3.79 -5.45
C ALA A 64 0.49 4.62 -6.69
N VAL A 65 -0.82 4.69 -6.94
CA VAL A 65 -1.41 5.52 -8.02
C VAL A 65 -1.10 7.00 -7.81
N TYR A 66 -0.94 7.41 -6.55
CA TYR A 66 -0.60 8.77 -6.16
C TYR A 66 0.72 8.77 -5.41
N THR A 67 1.79 9.09 -6.11
CA THR A 67 3.00 9.58 -5.47
C THR A 67 2.97 11.09 -5.59
N SER A 68 2.69 11.79 -4.49
CA SER A 68 2.89 13.22 -4.40
C SER A 68 4.39 13.51 -4.31
N SER A 69 5.11 13.37 -5.40
CA SER A 69 6.40 14.01 -5.52
C SER A 69 6.15 15.48 -5.81
N LEU A 70 6.12 16.29 -4.75
CA LEU A 70 6.07 17.75 -4.81
C LEU A 70 7.24 18.35 -5.62
N GLU A 71 8.24 17.53 -5.97
CA GLU A 71 9.45 17.97 -6.65
C GLU A 71 9.37 18.00 -8.18
N ASN A 72 8.47 17.28 -8.80
CA ASN A 72 8.45 17.20 -10.27
C ASN A 72 7.03 17.09 -10.80
N ASN A 73 6.14 17.97 -10.73
CA ASN A 73 4.83 18.11 -11.43
C ASN A 73 4.38 16.94 -12.38
N ASN A 74 4.98 15.78 -12.27
CA ASN A 74 4.66 14.58 -13.02
C ASN A 74 3.65 13.76 -12.21
N VAL A 75 2.39 13.90 -12.56
CA VAL A 75 1.35 12.93 -12.19
C VAL A 75 1.71 11.64 -12.91
N GLU A 76 2.33 10.69 -12.19
CA GLU A 76 2.53 9.35 -12.74
C GLU A 76 1.17 8.75 -13.08
N THR A 77 1.04 8.30 -14.32
CA THR A 77 -0.16 7.63 -14.81
C THR A 77 -0.40 6.34 -14.03
N GLN A 78 -1.65 6.07 -13.69
CA GLN A 78 -2.07 4.85 -13.00
C GLN A 78 -1.57 3.61 -13.77
N ASP A 79 -0.66 2.85 -13.15
CA ASP A 79 -0.15 1.60 -13.67
C ASP A 79 -1.01 0.42 -13.15
N ASP A 80 -1.97 -0.02 -13.96
CA ASP A 80 -2.83 -1.17 -13.70
C ASP A 80 -2.27 -2.47 -14.30
N SER A 81 -0.97 -2.53 -14.60
CA SER A 81 -0.33 -3.78 -15.05
C SER A 81 -0.46 -4.86 -13.97
N PHE A 82 -0.58 -6.10 -14.39
CA PHE A 82 -0.71 -7.24 -13.48
C PHE A 82 0.45 -7.32 -12.47
N ASP A 83 1.65 -6.94 -12.91
CA ASP A 83 2.85 -6.95 -12.05
C ASP A 83 2.78 -5.91 -10.95
N ASN A 84 2.12 -4.77 -11.19
CA ASN A 84 1.92 -3.73 -10.19
C ASN A 84 0.70 -3.98 -9.28
N LEU A 85 -0.08 -5.05 -9.48
CA LEU A 85 -1.27 -5.35 -8.69
C LEU A 85 -1.05 -6.53 -7.76
N ASN A 86 -1.42 -6.36 -6.49
CA ASN A 86 -1.38 -7.41 -5.46
C ASN A 86 -2.75 -7.62 -4.81
N PRO A 87 -3.15 -8.89 -4.54
CA PRO A 87 -4.30 -9.17 -3.70
C PRO A 87 -3.98 -8.82 -2.26
N SER A 88 -4.82 -8.03 -1.63
CA SER A 88 -4.60 -7.56 -0.26
C SER A 88 -5.85 -7.69 0.60
N CYS A 89 -5.68 -8.01 1.88
CA CYS A 89 -6.74 -7.85 2.84
C CYS A 89 -6.92 -6.37 3.20
N ARG A 90 -8.11 -6.02 3.70
CA ARG A 90 -8.42 -4.63 4.05
C ARG A 90 -7.42 -4.01 5.03
N GLN A 91 -6.98 -4.78 6.03
CA GLN A 91 -6.06 -4.27 7.05
C GLN A 91 -4.69 -3.92 6.45
N CYS A 92 -4.11 -4.83 5.66
CA CYS A 92 -2.82 -4.58 5.01
C CYS A 92 -2.91 -3.42 4.02
N ASN A 93 -3.99 -3.36 3.22
CA ASN A 93 -4.20 -2.29 2.26
C ASN A 93 -4.30 -0.91 2.93
N LEU A 94 -5.11 -0.80 3.99
CA LEU A 94 -5.24 0.44 4.76
C LEU A 94 -3.93 0.83 5.45
N TYR A 95 -3.20 -0.14 6.01
CA TYR A 95 -1.97 0.15 6.74
C TYR A 95 -0.82 0.53 5.80
N LYS A 96 -0.75 -0.09 4.62
CA LYS A 96 0.20 0.28 3.56
C LYS A 96 -0.12 1.67 2.99
N GLY A 97 -1.39 1.94 2.64
CA GLY A 97 -1.79 3.19 2.01
C GLY A 97 -1.00 3.43 0.71
N THR A 98 -0.40 4.61 0.59
CA THR A 98 0.39 5.03 -0.59
C THR A 98 1.87 4.69 -0.50
N LEU A 99 2.31 3.97 0.54
CA LEU A 99 3.70 3.58 0.70
C LEU A 99 4.12 2.57 -0.37
N ASN A 100 5.36 2.67 -0.85
CA ASN A 100 5.98 1.59 -1.61
C ASN A 100 6.33 0.40 -0.68
N ILE A 101 6.78 -0.72 -1.25
CA ILE A 101 7.03 -1.95 -0.50
C ILE A 101 8.08 -1.76 0.60
N GLU A 102 9.17 -1.05 0.32
CA GLU A 102 10.23 -0.84 1.31
C GLU A 102 9.80 0.10 2.42
N GLN A 103 9.11 1.19 2.09
CA GLN A 103 8.52 2.08 3.09
C GLN A 103 7.48 1.35 3.96
N PHE A 104 6.69 0.44 3.36
CA PHE A 104 5.74 -0.37 4.11
C PHE A 104 6.45 -1.37 5.03
N ARG A 105 7.53 -1.99 4.55
CA ARG A 105 8.38 -2.89 5.33
C ARG A 105 8.96 -2.16 6.55
N ASP A 106 9.53 -0.99 6.33
CA ASP A 106 10.11 -0.17 7.40
C ASP A 106 9.06 0.25 8.44
N LYS A 107 7.88 0.67 7.98
CA LYS A 107 6.76 1.00 8.87
C LYS A 107 6.32 -0.19 9.74
N ILE A 108 6.34 -1.41 9.21
CA ILE A 108 6.05 -2.62 10.01
C ILE A 108 7.18 -2.89 11.00
N LYS A 109 8.43 -2.83 10.56
CA LYS A 109 9.61 -3.12 11.39
C LYS A 109 9.81 -2.12 12.53
N THR A 110 9.43 -0.87 12.32
CA THR A 110 9.55 0.21 13.30
C THR A 110 8.22 0.47 14.01
N THR A 111 7.34 1.23 13.39
CA THR A 111 6.13 1.75 14.04
C THR A 111 5.19 0.66 14.56
N LEU A 112 4.90 -0.37 13.74
CA LEU A 112 4.00 -1.44 14.18
C LEU A 112 4.65 -2.30 15.27
N TYR A 113 5.91 -2.66 15.08
CA TYR A 113 6.66 -3.45 16.06
C TYR A 113 6.76 -2.72 17.40
N GLU A 114 7.12 -1.44 17.41
CA GLU A 114 7.18 -0.61 18.61
C GLU A 114 5.81 -0.47 19.28
N THR A 115 4.75 -0.24 18.51
CA THR A 115 3.37 -0.19 19.03
C THR A 115 2.99 -1.48 19.76
N CYS A 116 3.33 -2.64 19.17
CA CYS A 116 3.12 -3.95 19.78
C CYS A 116 3.98 -4.20 21.01
N GLN A 117 5.00 -3.40 21.27
CA GLN A 117 5.87 -3.51 22.44
C GLN A 117 5.58 -2.50 23.54
N SER A 118 5.24 -1.28 23.18
CA SER A 118 5.24 -0.12 24.08
C SER A 118 3.88 0.21 24.70
N THR A 119 2.77 -0.15 24.04
CA THR A 119 1.43 0.16 24.54
C THR A 119 1.13 -0.58 25.84
N PHE A 120 0.32 0.04 26.72
CA PHE A 120 -0.08 -0.57 27.98
C PHE A 120 -0.74 -1.93 27.77
N GLN A 121 -1.68 -2.02 26.82
CA GLN A 121 -2.40 -3.25 26.50
C GLN A 121 -1.46 -4.35 25.99
N ALA A 122 -0.51 -3.99 25.12
CA ALA A 122 0.48 -4.95 24.62
C ALA A 122 1.39 -5.47 25.74
N LYS A 123 1.85 -4.60 26.62
CA LYS A 123 2.65 -4.98 27.80
C LYS A 123 1.89 -5.91 28.74
N LEU A 124 0.61 -5.63 28.99
CA LEU A 124 -0.25 -6.47 29.83
C LEU A 124 -0.49 -7.84 29.16
N ALA A 125 -0.84 -7.85 27.86
CA ALA A 125 -1.07 -9.08 27.12
C ALA A 125 0.17 -10.00 27.10
N LYS A 126 1.37 -9.42 27.00
CA LYS A 126 2.63 -10.18 27.12
C LYS A 126 2.82 -10.79 28.50
N LYS A 127 2.58 -10.01 29.59
CA LYS A 127 2.67 -10.51 30.96
C LYS A 127 1.72 -11.66 31.23
N LEU A 128 0.53 -11.63 30.63
CA LEU A 128 -0.48 -12.67 30.76
C LEU A 128 -0.26 -13.88 29.79
N GLY A 129 0.82 -13.87 29.01
CA GLY A 129 1.12 -14.94 28.04
C GLY A 129 0.17 -14.96 26.82
N MET A 130 -0.67 -13.93 26.65
CA MET A 130 -1.66 -13.87 25.55
C MET A 130 -1.04 -13.47 24.22
N MET A 131 0.15 -12.85 24.22
CA MET A 131 0.79 -12.34 23.01
C MET A 131 2.30 -12.50 23.08
N LYS A 132 2.87 -12.98 21.96
CA LYS A 132 4.32 -12.95 21.69
C LYS A 132 4.58 -12.12 20.47
N VAL A 133 5.47 -11.13 20.58
CA VAL A 133 5.88 -10.26 19.46
C VAL A 133 7.20 -10.73 18.92
N THR A 134 7.24 -11.03 17.63
CA THR A 134 8.45 -11.38 16.89
C THR A 134 8.75 -10.27 15.88
N GLN A 135 10.00 -10.15 15.48
CA GLN A 135 10.36 -9.24 14.41
C GLN A 135 9.76 -9.70 13.08
N PHE A 136 9.36 -8.73 12.26
CA PHE A 136 8.90 -9.00 10.92
C PHE A 136 10.09 -9.38 10.03
N ASP A 137 9.95 -10.49 9.30
CA ASP A 137 10.96 -10.98 8.37
C ASP A 137 10.57 -10.61 6.92
N LYS A 138 9.60 -11.30 6.36
CA LYS A 138 9.23 -11.21 4.94
C LYS A 138 7.72 -11.16 4.75
N PHE A 139 7.27 -10.49 3.71
CA PHE A 139 5.89 -10.58 3.24
C PHE A 139 5.58 -11.99 2.73
N TYR A 140 4.30 -12.34 2.67
CA TYR A 140 3.88 -13.65 2.19
C TYR A 140 4.32 -13.93 0.75
N PHE A 141 4.21 -12.94 -0.14
CA PHE A 141 4.63 -13.07 -1.53
C PHE A 141 6.14 -13.35 -1.70
N GLU A 142 6.96 -12.96 -0.73
CA GLU A 142 8.41 -13.20 -0.74
C GLU A 142 8.80 -14.59 -0.21
N LYS A 143 7.90 -15.25 0.53
CA LYS A 143 8.18 -16.56 1.15
C LYS A 143 7.93 -17.74 0.20
N ASN A 144 6.97 -17.60 -0.70
CA ASN A 144 6.41 -18.72 -1.46
C ASN A 144 6.62 -18.63 -2.96
N PHE A 145 7.28 -17.60 -3.46
CA PHE A 145 7.43 -17.38 -4.90
C PHE A 145 8.88 -17.03 -5.26
N ASN A 146 9.82 -17.89 -4.83
CA ASN A 146 11.07 -18.00 -5.56
C ASN A 146 10.70 -18.62 -6.92
N HIS A 147 10.49 -17.80 -7.93
CA HIS A 147 10.59 -18.26 -9.30
C HIS A 147 11.98 -18.88 -9.43
N ASP A 148 12.03 -20.18 -9.65
CA ASP A 148 13.19 -20.85 -10.18
C ASP A 148 13.55 -20.16 -11.50
N THR A 149 14.43 -19.16 -11.42
CA THR A 149 15.21 -18.69 -12.55
C THR A 149 16.42 -19.63 -12.66
N SER A 150 16.12 -20.89 -12.97
CA SER A 150 17.12 -21.86 -13.37
C SER A 150 16.63 -22.50 -14.66
N ASN A 151 16.93 -21.82 -15.76
CA ASN A 151 17.32 -22.43 -17.04
C ASN A 151 17.87 -21.35 -17.98
#